data_c827be22279a0727520eb725915d19ad
#
_entry.id   c827be22279a0727520eb725915d19ad
#
_cell.length_a   1.000
_cell.length_b   1.000
_cell.length_c   1.000
_cell.angle_alpha   90.00
_cell.angle_beta   90.00
_cell.angle_gamma   90.00
#
_symmetry.space_group_name_H-M   'P 1'
#
loop_
_entity.id
_entity.type
_entity.pdbx_description
1 polymer ?
#
loop_
_entity_poly.entity_id
_entity_poly.type
_entity_poly.pdbx_seq_one_letter_code
_entity_poly.pdbx_strand_id
1 'polypeptide(L)'
;MTPLLVITALVAALADTGSCRPVSGLDAHALLERAGARTGLDTARRGALEVQGYDVRQHAFESDRMYPPYMAEVATLDEWLDPASGVERIASHSTIGGYEYSLTTIGDARASYVVRDTALVPSEVVHGAMYETRPLDVWAVLTDWLAAPDVHATKQCTYRDYPRLVLTRRGVHGPEQLYLDPKSGYPVKLDRVEPHYLWGQVHVEYVWSTWERVGAVHLPGAAFRMEDGETEIARVFGVRRMAPRDSAPRLALPARDSAMTPAIAAFLAPVRPDTTRVSDHVFVLRNRGYGEVVALERDTVFVFDATQGDERVRQDSMWIATLFPGHHPVVLVVTDLAWPHVAGVRAWVARGATVVGHRAARSFLERVVNRRWTLAPDLLERRRAHSPFRFRAVGDSLSLAGGDIVVFPIDGVASEVALAAFVRPSKFLWASDFVQDLDAPTQYVDEVAAAVRRLGIAPTLVAAEHVQLAQWSRVTALAEPAADP
;
A
#
# COMPACT_ATOMS: atom_id res chain seq x y z
N MET A 1 -8.72 18.37 -27.47
CA MET A 1 -8.29 17.02 -27.91
C MET A 1 -7.05 16.66 -27.08
N THR A 2 -7.25 15.80 -26.15
CA THR A 2 -6.38 15.53 -25.00
C THR A 2 -5.29 14.51 -25.39
N PRO A 3 -4.04 14.70 -25.00
CA PRO A 3 -2.96 13.72 -25.26
C PRO A 3 -2.96 12.62 -24.19
N LEU A 4 -4.04 11.84 -24.07
CA LEU A 4 -4.15 10.77 -23.09
C LEU A 4 -3.75 9.38 -23.63
N LEU A 5 -3.12 9.29 -24.79
CA LEU A 5 -3.00 8.02 -25.54
C LEU A 5 -1.58 7.51 -25.75
N VAL A 6 -0.57 7.96 -25.01
CA VAL A 6 0.84 7.55 -25.27
C VAL A 6 1.50 6.78 -24.11
N ILE A 7 0.87 6.63 -22.95
CA ILE A 7 1.54 6.02 -21.78
C ILE A 7 1.35 4.50 -21.67
N THR A 8 0.48 3.87 -22.44
CA THR A 8 0.13 2.44 -22.29
C THR A 8 1.02 1.46 -23.08
N ALA A 9 2.08 1.89 -23.69
CA ALA A 9 2.96 0.97 -24.42
C ALA A 9 4.41 1.28 -24.08
N LEU A 10 4.97 0.58 -23.16
CA LEU A 10 6.36 0.12 -23.03
C LEU A 10 6.79 -0.09 -21.57
N VAL A 11 6.27 -1.06 -20.88
CA VAL A 11 7.00 -1.68 -19.76
C VAL A 11 6.82 -3.18 -19.85
N ALA A 12 7.48 -3.81 -20.82
CA ALA A 12 7.90 -5.18 -20.64
C ALA A 12 9.10 -5.12 -19.69
N ALA A 13 8.92 -5.53 -18.44
CA ALA A 13 10.02 -5.72 -17.50
C ALA A 13 10.96 -6.80 -18.06
N LEU A 14 11.93 -6.39 -18.83
CA LEU A 14 13.12 -7.19 -19.04
C LEU A 14 13.88 -7.15 -17.72
N ALA A 15 13.85 -8.25 -16.97
CA ALA A 15 14.80 -8.49 -15.90
C ALA A 15 16.21 -8.32 -16.53
N ASP A 16 16.79 -7.14 -16.35
CA ASP A 16 18.06 -6.79 -16.96
C ASP A 16 19.17 -7.53 -16.20
N THR A 17 19.51 -8.72 -16.66
CA THR A 17 20.70 -9.47 -16.23
C THR A 17 21.98 -8.84 -16.80
N GLY A 18 22.03 -7.51 -16.80
CA GLY A 18 23.13 -6.74 -17.36
C GLY A 18 24.48 -7.20 -16.80
N SER A 19 25.43 -7.46 -17.67
CA SER A 19 26.78 -7.87 -17.28
C SER A 19 27.42 -6.75 -16.45
N CYS A 20 27.89 -7.10 -15.24
CA CYS A 20 28.61 -6.18 -14.37
C CYS A 20 30.10 -6.59 -14.28
N ARG A 21 30.98 -5.61 -14.31
CA ARG A 21 32.41 -5.81 -14.04
C ARG A 21 32.87 -4.94 -12.86
N PRO A 22 33.70 -5.47 -11.97
CA PRO A 22 34.29 -4.63 -10.90
C PRO A 22 35.07 -3.47 -11.48
N VAL A 23 35.05 -2.33 -10.78
CA VAL A 23 35.91 -1.19 -11.04
C VAL A 23 36.71 -0.85 -9.78
N SER A 24 37.92 -0.39 -9.96
CA SER A 24 38.80 0.06 -8.87
C SER A 24 39.37 1.42 -9.16
N GLY A 25 39.79 2.14 -8.11
CA GLY A 25 40.47 3.43 -8.25
C GLY A 25 39.57 4.61 -8.63
N LEU A 26 38.24 4.45 -8.62
CA LEU A 26 37.34 5.57 -8.81
C LEU A 26 36.95 6.17 -7.46
N ASP A 27 37.05 7.50 -7.38
CA ASP A 27 36.58 8.25 -6.23
C ASP A 27 35.04 8.42 -6.33
N ALA A 28 34.33 7.73 -5.45
CA ALA A 28 32.87 7.76 -5.42
C ALA A 28 32.31 9.14 -5.04
N HIS A 29 32.97 9.85 -4.12
CA HIS A 29 32.58 11.21 -3.75
C HIS A 29 32.73 12.18 -4.91
N ALA A 30 33.86 12.14 -5.62
CA ALA A 30 34.04 12.96 -6.81
C ALA A 30 33.04 12.68 -7.92
N LEU A 31 32.56 11.41 -8.04
CA LEU A 31 31.48 11.05 -8.97
C LEU A 31 30.14 11.65 -8.54
N LEU A 32 29.82 11.62 -7.24
CA LEU A 32 28.62 12.25 -6.68
C LEU A 32 28.65 13.78 -6.79
N GLU A 33 29.77 14.40 -6.48
CA GLU A 33 29.95 15.84 -6.66
C GLU A 33 29.76 16.26 -8.12
N ARG A 34 30.28 15.46 -9.07
CA ARG A 34 30.06 15.69 -10.49
C ARG A 34 28.59 15.56 -10.85
N ALA A 35 27.86 14.55 -10.31
CA ALA A 35 26.43 14.39 -10.53
C ALA A 35 25.63 15.57 -9.95
N GLY A 36 25.97 16.02 -8.74
CA GLY A 36 25.41 17.22 -8.13
C GLY A 36 25.63 18.49 -8.95
N ALA A 37 26.86 18.70 -9.43
CA ALA A 37 27.17 19.81 -10.28
C ALA A 37 26.42 19.76 -11.64
N ARG A 38 26.31 18.58 -12.24
CA ARG A 38 25.57 18.38 -13.50
C ARG A 38 24.09 18.65 -13.36
N THR A 39 23.48 18.27 -12.24
CA THR A 39 22.07 18.56 -11.95
C THR A 39 21.86 19.99 -11.44
N GLY A 40 22.92 20.70 -11.08
CA GLY A 40 22.85 22.05 -10.53
C GLY A 40 22.47 22.11 -9.05
N LEU A 41 22.71 21.04 -8.29
CA LEU A 41 22.36 20.93 -6.87
C LEU A 41 22.90 22.09 -6.03
N ASP A 42 24.15 22.54 -6.23
CA ASP A 42 24.72 23.67 -5.49
C ASP A 42 24.00 25.00 -5.77
N THR A 43 23.53 25.18 -6.99
CA THR A 43 22.70 26.34 -7.33
C THR A 43 21.31 26.20 -6.68
N ALA A 44 20.75 25.01 -6.70
CA ALA A 44 19.45 24.70 -6.12
C ALA A 44 19.43 24.91 -4.60
N ARG A 45 20.52 24.62 -3.89
CA ARG A 45 20.65 24.84 -2.43
C ARG A 45 20.47 26.29 -1.98
N ARG A 46 20.49 27.25 -2.91
CA ARG A 46 20.25 28.67 -2.61
C ARG A 46 18.78 29.06 -2.62
N GLY A 47 17.91 28.19 -3.07
CA GLY A 47 16.48 28.43 -3.18
C GLY A 47 15.66 27.22 -2.75
N ALA A 48 14.39 27.20 -3.13
CA ALA A 48 13.51 26.05 -3.05
C ALA A 48 13.06 25.66 -4.46
N LEU A 49 12.91 24.36 -4.71
CA LEU A 49 12.30 23.86 -5.91
C LEU A 49 10.79 23.78 -5.69
N GLU A 50 10.02 24.39 -6.56
CA GLU A 50 8.57 24.23 -6.67
C GLU A 50 8.27 23.37 -7.88
N VAL A 51 7.45 22.36 -7.69
CA VAL A 51 7.03 21.41 -8.71
C VAL A 51 5.53 21.28 -8.71
N GLN A 52 4.92 21.39 -9.90
CA GLN A 52 3.56 20.97 -10.13
C GLN A 52 3.57 19.84 -11.14
N GLY A 53 2.88 18.77 -10.84
CA GLY A 53 2.89 17.58 -11.67
C GLY A 53 1.74 16.65 -11.34
N TYR A 54 1.88 15.41 -11.74
CA TYR A 54 0.95 14.37 -11.38
C TYR A 54 1.64 13.01 -11.24
N ASP A 55 1.08 12.19 -10.35
CA ASP A 55 1.42 10.78 -10.23
C ASP A 55 0.30 9.94 -10.84
N VAL A 56 0.70 8.86 -11.51
CA VAL A 56 -0.15 7.70 -11.74
C VAL A 56 0.40 6.59 -10.87
N ARG A 57 -0.40 6.13 -9.92
CA ARG A 57 -0.02 5.10 -8.95
C ARG A 57 -0.85 3.86 -9.19
N GLN A 58 -0.22 2.69 -9.12
CA GLN A 58 -0.88 1.40 -9.26
C GLN A 58 -0.75 0.65 -7.95
N HIS A 59 -1.82 0.61 -7.18
CA HIS A 59 -1.80 0.08 -5.83
C HIS A 59 -2.29 -1.36 -5.75
N ALA A 60 -1.42 -2.24 -5.30
CA ALA A 60 -1.85 -3.58 -4.93
C ALA A 60 -2.80 -3.59 -3.72
N PHE A 61 -2.80 -2.53 -2.90
CA PHE A 61 -3.54 -2.53 -1.63
C PHE A 61 -5.03 -2.16 -1.75
N GLU A 62 -5.40 -1.41 -2.78
CA GLU A 62 -6.81 -1.13 -3.13
C GLU A 62 -7.21 -1.90 -4.40
N SER A 63 -6.56 -3.02 -4.65
CA SER A 63 -6.72 -3.71 -5.91
C SER A 63 -7.87 -4.68 -5.88
N ASP A 64 -8.70 -4.57 -6.87
CA ASP A 64 -9.70 -5.53 -7.31
C ASP A 64 -9.08 -6.72 -8.10
N ARG A 65 -7.75 -6.70 -8.34
CA ARG A 65 -7.02 -7.66 -9.17
C ARG A 65 -5.91 -8.39 -8.41
N MET A 66 -5.71 -9.64 -8.79
CA MET A 66 -4.66 -10.50 -8.23
C MET A 66 -3.26 -10.18 -8.76
N TYR A 67 -3.17 -9.55 -9.92
CA TYR A 67 -1.94 -9.26 -10.64
C TYR A 67 -2.01 -7.89 -11.32
N PRO A 68 -0.87 -7.25 -11.56
CA PRO A 68 -0.84 -6.00 -12.32
C PRO A 68 -1.48 -6.14 -13.71
N PRO A 69 -2.02 -5.05 -14.28
CA PRO A 69 -2.09 -3.71 -13.71
C PRO A 69 -3.13 -3.64 -12.59
N TYR A 70 -2.73 -3.07 -11.45
CA TYR A 70 -3.64 -2.83 -10.34
C TYR A 70 -4.52 -1.61 -10.57
N MET A 71 -5.42 -1.31 -9.63
CA MET A 71 -6.24 -0.12 -9.69
C MET A 71 -5.35 1.13 -9.75
N ALA A 72 -5.65 2.03 -10.67
CA ALA A 72 -4.87 3.25 -10.85
C ALA A 72 -5.48 4.40 -10.04
N GLU A 73 -4.62 5.06 -9.27
CA GLU A 73 -4.88 6.36 -8.67
C GLU A 73 -4.19 7.42 -9.52
N VAL A 74 -4.88 8.51 -9.80
CA VAL A 74 -4.29 9.71 -10.41
C VAL A 74 -4.27 10.82 -9.38
N ALA A 75 -3.09 11.34 -9.08
CA ALA A 75 -2.89 12.43 -8.14
C ALA A 75 -2.27 13.65 -8.82
N THR A 76 -2.87 14.82 -8.65
CA THR A 76 -2.19 16.08 -8.91
C THR A 76 -1.29 16.43 -7.74
N LEU A 77 -0.13 17.02 -8.01
CA LEU A 77 0.89 17.33 -7.02
C LEU A 77 1.25 18.79 -7.02
N ASP A 78 1.40 19.35 -5.82
CA ASP A 78 2.07 20.62 -5.54
C ASP A 78 3.17 20.34 -4.51
N GLU A 79 4.41 20.26 -5.01
CA GLU A 79 5.57 19.83 -4.25
C GLU A 79 6.54 21.00 -4.04
N TRP A 80 7.09 21.07 -2.84
CA TRP A 80 8.17 21.96 -2.47
C TRP A 80 9.31 21.17 -1.86
N LEU A 81 10.51 21.33 -2.42
CA LEU A 81 11.74 20.75 -1.90
C LEU A 81 12.71 21.87 -1.52
N ASP A 82 13.28 21.76 -0.32
CA ASP A 82 14.50 22.51 0.06
C ASP A 82 15.74 21.63 -0.17
N PRO A 83 16.49 21.83 -1.26
CA PRO A 83 17.66 20.99 -1.56
C PRO A 83 18.81 21.14 -0.55
N ALA A 84 18.82 22.20 0.29
CA ALA A 84 19.85 22.38 1.30
C ALA A 84 19.63 21.52 2.54
N SER A 85 18.39 21.35 2.96
CA SER A 85 18.01 20.50 4.11
C SER A 85 17.53 19.12 3.68
N GLY A 86 17.12 18.95 2.41
CA GLY A 86 16.46 17.74 1.92
C GLY A 86 15.04 17.57 2.43
N VAL A 87 14.45 18.64 3.00
CA VAL A 87 13.05 18.61 3.42
C VAL A 87 12.15 18.83 2.22
N GLU A 88 11.17 17.95 2.06
CA GLU A 88 10.17 17.93 1.01
C GLU A 88 8.77 18.09 1.62
N ARG A 89 7.91 18.84 0.96
CA ARG A 89 6.49 18.94 1.28
C ARG A 89 5.68 18.71 0.01
N ILE A 90 4.80 17.74 0.05
CA ILE A 90 3.90 17.42 -1.08
C ILE A 90 2.45 17.60 -0.62
N ALA A 91 1.71 18.44 -1.34
CA ALA A 91 0.26 18.46 -1.30
C ALA A 91 -0.27 17.72 -2.53
N SER A 92 -1.09 16.71 -2.33
CA SER A 92 -1.69 15.93 -3.40
C SER A 92 -3.21 15.97 -3.32
N HIS A 93 -3.84 15.94 -4.50
CA HIS A 93 -5.26 15.68 -4.65
C HIS A 93 -5.42 14.48 -5.57
N SER A 94 -6.02 13.43 -5.04
CA SER A 94 -6.04 12.11 -5.64
C SER A 94 -7.46 11.67 -5.98
N THR A 95 -7.58 10.92 -7.07
CA THR A 95 -8.81 10.24 -7.48
C THR A 95 -8.51 8.75 -7.67
N ILE A 96 -9.22 7.89 -6.97
CA ILE A 96 -9.13 6.43 -7.07
C ILE A 96 -10.53 5.81 -6.98
N GLY A 97 -10.91 4.94 -7.92
CA GLY A 97 -12.20 4.23 -7.87
C GLY A 97 -13.43 5.15 -7.79
N GLY A 98 -13.33 6.41 -8.21
CA GLY A 98 -14.39 7.41 -8.08
C GLY A 98 -14.37 8.20 -6.76
N TYR A 99 -13.47 7.89 -5.84
CA TYR A 99 -13.26 8.65 -4.61
C TYR A 99 -12.19 9.71 -4.79
N GLU A 100 -12.41 10.87 -4.18
CA GLU A 100 -11.45 11.98 -4.16
C GLU A 100 -10.97 12.23 -2.73
N TYR A 101 -9.67 12.43 -2.57
CA TYR A 101 -9.10 12.82 -1.28
C TYR A 101 -7.88 13.70 -1.47
N SER A 102 -7.57 14.47 -0.43
CA SER A 102 -6.36 15.31 -0.42
C SER A 102 -5.47 14.91 0.73
N LEU A 103 -4.17 14.89 0.46
CA LEU A 103 -3.15 14.56 1.44
C LEU A 103 -2.03 15.58 1.35
N THR A 104 -1.51 15.99 2.50
CA THR A 104 -0.26 16.74 2.56
C THR A 104 0.74 15.97 3.41
N THR A 105 1.91 15.73 2.85
CA THR A 105 3.05 15.14 3.55
C THR A 105 4.20 16.13 3.67
N ILE A 106 5.02 15.98 4.71
CA ILE A 106 6.29 16.68 4.88
C ILE A 106 7.31 15.70 5.45
N GLY A 107 8.53 15.69 4.92
CA GLY A 107 9.54 14.74 5.37
C GLY A 107 10.96 15.08 4.94
N ASP A 108 11.89 14.31 5.46
CA ASP A 108 13.31 14.27 5.05
C ASP A 108 13.77 12.80 4.91
N ALA A 109 15.07 12.57 4.78
CA ALA A 109 15.66 11.21 4.71
C ALA A 109 15.38 10.34 5.96
N ARG A 110 14.94 10.91 7.07
CA ARG A 110 14.85 10.25 8.37
C ARG A 110 13.42 9.99 8.82
N ALA A 111 12.48 10.86 8.39
CA ALA A 111 11.10 10.79 8.84
C ALA A 111 10.16 11.48 7.85
N SER A 112 8.99 10.93 7.69
CA SER A 112 7.89 11.50 6.92
C SER A 112 6.64 11.62 7.80
N TYR A 113 5.89 12.70 7.61
CA TYR A 113 4.70 13.04 8.38
C TYR A 113 3.55 13.41 7.45
N VAL A 114 2.34 13.01 7.83
CA VAL A 114 1.10 13.53 7.27
C VAL A 114 0.69 14.77 8.06
N VAL A 115 0.35 15.82 7.34
CA VAL A 115 -0.18 17.06 7.94
C VAL A 115 -1.69 16.89 8.14
N ARG A 116 -2.12 16.92 9.40
CA ARG A 116 -3.54 16.91 9.81
C ARG A 116 -3.85 18.20 10.53
N ASP A 117 -4.54 19.13 9.86
CA ASP A 117 -4.76 20.50 10.34
C ASP A 117 -3.43 21.19 10.67
N THR A 118 -3.10 21.30 11.95
CA THR A 118 -1.83 21.86 12.44
C THR A 118 -0.89 20.81 13.04
N ALA A 119 -1.32 19.54 13.10
CA ALA A 119 -0.54 18.44 13.67
C ALA A 119 0.23 17.68 12.60
N LEU A 120 1.42 17.19 12.96
CA LEU A 120 2.22 16.30 12.15
C LEU A 120 2.12 14.88 12.73
N VAL A 121 1.58 13.96 11.95
CA VAL A 121 1.42 12.55 12.31
C VAL A 121 2.39 11.73 11.47
N PRO A 122 3.25 10.88 12.05
CA PRO A 122 4.17 10.05 11.27
C PRO A 122 3.44 9.27 10.19
N SER A 123 3.95 9.28 8.96
CA SER A 123 3.31 8.64 7.80
C SER A 123 3.12 7.14 8.00
N GLU A 124 4.09 6.46 8.60
CA GLU A 124 4.04 5.05 8.98
C GLU A 124 2.88 4.67 9.91
N VAL A 125 2.37 5.67 10.66
CA VAL A 125 1.23 5.51 11.57
C VAL A 125 -0.09 5.61 10.81
N VAL A 126 -0.13 6.41 9.74
CA VAL A 126 -1.36 6.70 8.98
C VAL A 126 -1.59 5.68 7.87
N HIS A 127 -0.53 5.28 7.17
CA HIS A 127 -0.62 4.44 5.97
C HIS A 127 0.23 3.15 6.04
N GLY A 128 0.84 2.85 7.21
CA GLY A 128 1.95 1.90 7.23
C GLY A 128 3.10 2.46 6.37
N ALA A 129 4.16 1.73 6.15
CA ALA A 129 5.23 2.16 5.24
C ALA A 129 4.81 1.98 3.75
N MET A 130 3.63 2.48 3.36
CA MET A 130 3.05 2.13 2.06
C MET A 130 3.79 2.76 0.88
N TYR A 131 4.31 3.98 1.02
CA TYR A 131 5.00 4.64 -0.09
C TYR A 131 6.12 5.53 0.40
N GLU A 132 7.31 5.28 -0.10
CA GLU A 132 8.33 6.29 -0.07
C GLU A 132 8.44 6.95 -1.45
N THR A 133 7.91 8.17 -1.58
CA THR A 133 7.97 8.95 -2.83
C THR A 133 9.17 9.86 -2.91
N ARG A 134 9.82 10.16 -1.78
CA ARG A 134 10.96 11.06 -1.69
C ARG A 134 12.10 10.72 -2.67
N PRO A 135 12.49 9.45 -2.91
CA PRO A 135 13.53 9.16 -3.89
C PRO A 135 13.11 9.37 -5.35
N LEU A 136 11.85 9.71 -5.64
CA LEU A 136 11.47 10.21 -6.97
C LEU A 136 12.12 11.56 -7.24
N ASP A 137 12.43 12.35 -6.20
CA ASP A 137 13.25 13.55 -6.32
C ASP A 137 14.75 13.21 -6.29
N VAL A 138 15.41 13.46 -7.40
CA VAL A 138 16.82 13.15 -7.57
C VAL A 138 17.74 13.98 -6.69
N TRP A 139 17.36 15.22 -6.32
CA TRP A 139 18.20 16.05 -5.44
C TRP A 139 18.12 15.61 -3.99
N ALA A 140 16.96 15.11 -3.56
CA ALA A 140 16.83 14.47 -2.27
C ALA A 140 17.79 13.27 -2.16
N VAL A 141 17.82 12.42 -3.19
CA VAL A 141 18.77 11.29 -3.26
C VAL A 141 20.22 11.75 -3.26
N LEU A 142 20.58 12.68 -4.14
CA LEU A 142 21.98 13.17 -4.22
C LEU A 142 22.43 13.82 -2.90
N THR A 143 21.56 14.56 -2.23
CA THR A 143 21.87 15.17 -0.93
C THR A 143 22.17 14.10 0.12
N ASP A 144 21.38 13.06 0.19
CA ASP A 144 21.55 11.96 1.14
C ASP A 144 22.82 11.13 0.84
N TRP A 145 23.10 10.91 -0.44
CA TRP A 145 24.29 10.17 -0.86
C TRP A 145 25.60 10.95 -0.65
N LEU A 146 25.59 12.25 -0.88
CA LEU A 146 26.74 13.13 -0.59
C LEU A 146 27.05 13.22 0.92
N ALA A 147 26.04 13.09 1.77
CA ALA A 147 26.20 13.10 3.22
C ALA A 147 26.63 11.72 3.79
N ALA A 148 26.55 10.65 3.01
CA ALA A 148 26.87 9.30 3.47
C ALA A 148 28.38 9.04 3.48
N PRO A 149 28.97 8.58 4.61
CA PRO A 149 30.42 8.41 4.74
C PRO A 149 30.96 7.13 4.08
N ASP A 150 30.09 6.16 3.75
CA ASP A 150 30.45 4.81 3.31
C ASP A 150 30.22 4.56 1.82
N VAL A 151 30.12 5.60 1.02
CA VAL A 151 29.91 5.47 -0.42
C VAL A 151 31.19 5.06 -1.14
N HIS A 152 31.09 4.05 -1.98
CA HIS A 152 32.20 3.58 -2.81
C HIS A 152 31.74 3.14 -4.20
N ALA A 153 32.58 3.31 -5.19
CA ALA A 153 32.35 2.83 -6.56
C ALA A 153 32.70 1.34 -6.63
N THR A 154 31.73 0.50 -6.97
CA THR A 154 31.91 -0.97 -6.90
C THR A 154 32.03 -1.63 -8.26
N LYS A 155 31.26 -1.19 -9.23
CA LYS A 155 31.16 -1.88 -10.51
C LYS A 155 30.71 -0.95 -11.64
N GLN A 156 30.93 -1.40 -12.86
CA GLN A 156 30.28 -0.86 -14.06
C GLN A 156 29.37 -1.93 -14.60
N CYS A 157 28.09 -1.60 -14.77
CA CYS A 157 27.05 -2.50 -15.27
C CYS A 157 26.50 -1.99 -16.59
N THR A 158 25.95 -2.89 -17.39
CA THR A 158 25.06 -2.53 -18.51
C THR A 158 23.63 -2.46 -17.98
N TYR A 159 22.94 -1.37 -18.22
CA TYR A 159 21.52 -1.22 -17.90
C TYR A 159 20.81 -0.65 -19.12
N ARG A 160 19.82 -1.35 -19.63
CA ARG A 160 19.13 -1.02 -20.89
C ARG A 160 20.12 -0.72 -22.02
N ASP A 161 21.07 -1.63 -22.24
CA ASP A 161 22.14 -1.57 -23.26
C ASP A 161 23.16 -0.44 -23.11
N TYR A 162 23.12 0.33 -22.03
CA TYR A 162 24.06 1.41 -21.78
C TYR A 162 24.94 1.12 -20.56
N PRO A 163 26.25 1.45 -20.63
CA PRO A 163 27.13 1.33 -19.47
C PRO A 163 26.72 2.29 -18.36
N ARG A 164 26.79 1.85 -17.11
CA ARG A 164 26.47 2.62 -15.91
C ARG A 164 27.56 2.39 -14.86
N LEU A 165 28.02 3.47 -14.22
CA LEU A 165 28.81 3.36 -13.01
C LEU A 165 27.88 3.14 -11.83
N VAL A 166 28.23 2.18 -10.97
CA VAL A 166 27.43 1.84 -9.81
C VAL A 166 28.18 2.21 -8.54
N LEU A 167 27.59 3.12 -7.80
CA LEU A 167 27.98 3.46 -6.45
C LEU A 167 27.17 2.61 -5.48
N THR A 168 27.79 2.20 -4.39
CA THR A 168 27.14 1.41 -3.34
C THR A 168 27.35 2.09 -2.00
N ARG A 169 26.31 2.08 -1.16
CA ARG A 169 26.39 2.43 0.25
C ARG A 169 25.56 1.45 1.08
N ARG A 170 25.69 1.52 2.38
CA ARG A 170 24.81 0.80 3.31
C ARG A 170 23.59 1.66 3.60
N GLY A 171 22.43 1.22 3.16
CA GLY A 171 21.13 1.79 3.54
C GLY A 171 20.56 1.17 4.80
N VAL A 172 19.36 1.61 5.19
CA VAL A 172 18.64 1.14 6.39
C VAL A 172 18.33 -0.36 6.29
N HIS A 173 17.98 -0.83 5.11
CA HIS A 173 17.52 -2.21 4.87
C HIS A 173 18.55 -3.08 4.12
N GLY A 174 19.77 -2.63 3.99
CA GLY A 174 20.85 -3.34 3.28
C GLY A 174 21.57 -2.45 2.28
N PRO A 175 22.30 -3.05 1.34
CA PRO A 175 23.03 -2.28 0.33
C PRO A 175 22.06 -1.56 -0.61
N GLU A 176 22.35 -0.29 -0.87
CA GLU A 176 21.73 0.53 -1.91
C GLU A 176 22.71 0.77 -3.05
N GLN A 177 22.21 0.86 -4.27
CA GLN A 177 23.02 1.07 -5.46
C GLN A 177 22.50 2.26 -6.27
N LEU A 178 23.35 3.29 -6.47
CA LEU A 178 23.05 4.42 -7.34
C LEU A 178 23.80 4.27 -8.66
N TYR A 179 23.06 4.30 -9.74
CA TYR A 179 23.56 4.16 -11.10
C TYR A 179 23.76 5.54 -11.73
N LEU A 180 24.95 5.83 -12.17
CA LEU A 180 25.30 7.06 -12.87
C LEU A 180 25.63 6.77 -14.34
N ASP A 181 25.21 7.64 -15.23
CA ASP A 181 25.68 7.64 -16.60
C ASP A 181 27.13 8.13 -16.67
N PRO A 182 28.10 7.32 -17.14
CA PRO A 182 29.51 7.69 -17.10
C PRO A 182 29.84 8.86 -18.02
N LYS A 183 29.04 9.10 -19.06
CA LYS A 183 29.27 10.15 -20.06
C LYS A 183 28.69 11.48 -19.60
N SER A 184 27.42 11.51 -19.24
CA SER A 184 26.74 12.74 -18.82
C SER A 184 26.98 13.06 -17.35
N GLY A 185 27.16 12.04 -16.51
CA GLY A 185 27.25 12.15 -15.05
C GLY A 185 25.88 12.21 -14.36
N TYR A 186 24.77 12.12 -15.09
CA TYR A 186 23.44 12.13 -14.47
C TYR A 186 23.15 10.83 -13.73
N PRO A 187 22.43 10.90 -12.60
CA PRO A 187 21.78 9.73 -11.99
C PRO A 187 20.76 9.13 -12.94
N VAL A 188 20.69 7.82 -12.97
CA VAL A 188 19.77 7.07 -13.85
C VAL A 188 18.79 6.27 -13.03
N LYS A 189 19.29 5.61 -11.96
CA LYS A 189 18.50 4.69 -11.15
C LYS A 189 19.09 4.61 -9.75
N LEU A 190 18.20 4.49 -8.75
CA LEU A 190 18.52 4.03 -7.40
C LEU A 190 17.87 2.66 -7.20
N ASP A 191 18.60 1.73 -6.64
CA ASP A 191 18.25 0.34 -6.45
C ASP A 191 18.38 -0.03 -4.98
N ARG A 192 17.33 -0.57 -4.37
CA ARG A 192 17.34 -0.97 -2.95
C ARG A 192 16.27 -2.00 -2.63
N VAL A 193 16.32 -2.57 -1.45
CA VAL A 193 15.27 -3.44 -0.92
C VAL A 193 14.52 -2.69 0.17
N GLU A 194 13.20 -2.74 0.12
CA GLU A 194 12.31 -2.10 1.08
C GLU A 194 11.37 -3.10 1.75
N PRO A 195 10.94 -2.87 3.01
CA PRO A 195 9.83 -3.62 3.58
C PRO A 195 8.52 -3.22 2.90
N HIS A 196 7.66 -4.22 2.67
CA HIS A 196 6.35 -4.02 2.08
C HIS A 196 5.28 -4.70 2.94
N TYR A 197 4.17 -4.03 3.19
CA TYR A 197 3.10 -4.45 4.10
C TYR A 197 2.42 -5.78 3.69
N LEU A 198 2.42 -6.14 2.41
CA LEU A 198 1.83 -7.37 1.89
C LEU A 198 2.89 -8.37 1.42
N TRP A 199 3.93 -7.90 0.71
CA TRP A 199 4.94 -8.75 0.09
C TRP A 199 6.17 -8.99 0.97
N GLY A 200 6.23 -8.39 2.16
CA GLY A 200 7.31 -8.53 3.12
C GLY A 200 8.53 -7.71 2.78
N GLN A 201 9.19 -8.05 1.70
CA GLN A 201 10.27 -7.27 1.14
C GLN A 201 10.20 -7.28 -0.38
N VAL A 202 10.42 -6.13 -0.97
CA VAL A 202 10.39 -5.91 -2.40
C VAL A 202 11.71 -5.29 -2.86
N HIS A 203 12.09 -5.61 -4.08
CA HIS A 203 13.16 -4.91 -4.77
C HIS A 203 12.57 -3.66 -5.41
N VAL A 204 13.10 -2.49 -5.04
CA VAL A 204 12.59 -1.20 -5.49
C VAL A 204 13.63 -0.51 -6.35
N GLU A 205 13.19 -0.06 -7.51
CA GLU A 205 13.96 0.78 -8.42
C GLU A 205 13.30 2.16 -8.54
N TYR A 206 14.07 3.21 -8.32
CA TYR A 206 13.70 4.58 -8.67
C TYR A 206 14.44 4.97 -9.94
N VAL A 207 13.74 5.29 -11.01
CA VAL A 207 14.33 5.56 -12.32
C VAL A 207 13.99 6.98 -12.75
N TRP A 208 15.01 7.75 -13.14
CA TRP A 208 14.84 9.12 -13.65
C TRP A 208 15.09 9.18 -15.13
N SER A 209 14.24 9.90 -15.86
CA SER A 209 14.31 9.99 -17.31
C SER A 209 13.98 11.39 -17.83
N THR A 210 14.19 11.60 -19.13
CA THR A 210 13.84 12.85 -19.82
C THR A 210 14.46 14.10 -19.16
N TRP A 211 15.81 14.09 -18.99
CA TRP A 211 16.53 15.21 -18.37
C TRP A 211 16.37 16.50 -19.15
N GLU A 212 15.89 17.55 -18.50
CA GLU A 212 15.59 18.85 -19.07
C GLU A 212 16.27 19.98 -18.31
N ARG A 213 16.53 21.07 -19.01
CA ARG A 213 17.07 22.29 -18.39
C ARG A 213 15.94 23.16 -17.85
N VAL A 214 16.00 23.46 -16.56
CA VAL A 214 15.06 24.34 -15.85
C VAL A 214 15.85 25.52 -15.29
N GLY A 215 15.90 26.64 -16.03
CA GLY A 215 16.77 27.76 -15.67
C GLY A 215 18.26 27.38 -15.66
N ALA A 216 18.88 27.42 -14.49
CA ALA A 216 20.30 27.09 -14.29
C ALA A 216 20.53 25.62 -13.86
N VAL A 217 19.48 24.81 -13.71
CA VAL A 217 19.57 23.44 -13.21
C VAL A 217 19.05 22.44 -14.25
N HIS A 218 19.36 21.16 -14.06
CA HIS A 218 18.84 20.06 -14.86
C HIS A 218 18.06 19.10 -13.97
N LEU A 219 16.84 18.81 -14.37
CA LEU A 219 15.90 17.94 -13.64
C LEU A 219 15.32 16.88 -14.56
N PRO A 220 14.92 15.72 -14.04
CA PRO A 220 14.16 14.75 -14.81
C PRO A 220 12.78 15.31 -15.15
N GLY A 221 12.26 14.99 -16.33
CA GLY A 221 10.88 15.26 -16.73
C GLY A 221 9.89 14.20 -16.23
N ALA A 222 10.42 13.00 -15.91
CA ALA A 222 9.65 11.93 -15.30
C ALA A 222 10.53 11.10 -14.37
N ALA A 223 9.90 10.56 -13.34
CA ALA A 223 10.49 9.58 -12.43
C ALA A 223 9.54 8.42 -12.21
N PHE A 224 10.08 7.24 -11.97
CA PHE A 224 9.31 6.01 -11.78
C PHE A 224 9.77 5.31 -10.51
N ARG A 225 8.84 4.81 -9.72
CA ARG A 225 9.08 3.80 -8.69
C ARG A 225 8.55 2.47 -9.21
N MET A 226 9.42 1.47 -9.19
CA MET A 226 9.11 0.12 -9.64
C MET A 226 9.31 -0.84 -8.48
N GLU A 227 8.38 -1.78 -8.29
CA GLU A 227 8.48 -2.84 -7.29
C GLU A 227 8.55 -4.20 -7.98
N ASP A 228 9.60 -4.98 -7.66
CA ASP A 228 9.85 -6.30 -8.27
C ASP A 228 9.73 -6.29 -9.81
N GLY A 229 10.05 -5.16 -10.44
CA GLY A 229 10.02 -4.96 -11.89
C GLY A 229 8.72 -4.36 -12.45
N GLU A 230 7.67 -4.20 -11.64
CA GLU A 230 6.41 -3.59 -12.06
C GLU A 230 6.37 -2.11 -11.67
N THR A 231 5.81 -1.26 -12.54
CA THR A 231 5.66 0.17 -12.25
C THR A 231 4.55 0.37 -11.21
N GLU A 232 4.93 0.88 -10.05
CA GLU A 232 3.99 1.26 -9.01
C GLU A 232 3.61 2.73 -9.10
N ILE A 233 4.62 3.62 -9.27
CA ILE A 233 4.39 5.06 -9.40
C ILE A 233 5.07 5.56 -10.67
N ALA A 234 4.33 6.29 -11.48
CA ALA A 234 4.87 7.11 -12.58
C ALA A 234 4.59 8.58 -12.28
N ARG A 235 5.62 9.33 -11.92
CA ARG A 235 5.56 10.78 -11.68
C ARG A 235 5.96 11.53 -12.92
N VAL A 236 5.11 12.45 -13.35
CA VAL A 236 5.41 13.38 -14.45
C VAL A 236 5.49 14.80 -13.88
N PHE A 237 6.64 15.41 -14.05
CA PHE A 237 6.89 16.78 -13.61
C PHE A 237 6.43 17.77 -14.68
N GLY A 238 5.37 18.51 -14.39
CA GLY A 238 4.84 19.56 -15.27
C GLY A 238 5.62 20.87 -15.14
N VAL A 239 5.10 21.81 -14.36
CA VAL A 239 5.80 23.07 -14.06
C VAL A 239 6.86 22.85 -12.99
N ARG A 240 8.09 23.32 -13.26
CA ARG A 240 9.22 23.26 -12.33
C ARG A 240 9.91 24.60 -12.31
N ARG A 241 10.10 25.16 -11.15
CA ARG A 241 10.79 26.43 -11.01
C ARG A 241 11.62 26.52 -9.72
N MET A 242 12.73 27.23 -9.79
CA MET A 242 13.46 27.66 -8.60
C MET A 242 12.81 28.92 -8.05
N ALA A 243 12.43 28.88 -6.79
CA ALA A 243 11.84 29.99 -6.06
C ALA A 243 12.78 30.47 -4.93
N PRO A 244 12.67 31.72 -4.47
CA PRO A 244 13.33 32.15 -3.24
C PRO A 244 12.89 31.25 -2.06
N ARG A 245 13.85 30.91 -1.17
CA ARG A 245 13.54 30.01 -0.05
C ARG A 245 12.49 30.57 0.89
N ASP A 246 12.43 31.87 1.07
CA ASP A 246 11.47 32.59 1.91
C ASP A 246 10.04 32.61 1.32
N SER A 247 9.89 32.31 0.02
CA SER A 247 8.58 32.15 -0.62
C SER A 247 7.99 30.72 -0.49
N ALA A 248 8.81 29.76 -0.05
CA ALA A 248 8.35 28.39 0.16
C ALA A 248 7.40 28.31 1.37
N PRO A 249 6.40 27.42 1.35
CA PRO A 249 5.65 27.08 2.55
C PRO A 249 6.60 26.63 3.65
N ARG A 250 6.17 26.75 4.91
CA ARG A 250 7.02 26.35 6.03
C ARG A 250 7.48 24.89 5.88
N LEU A 251 8.76 24.73 5.57
CA LEU A 251 9.45 23.43 5.44
C LEU A 251 10.20 23.12 6.75
N ALA A 252 9.50 23.13 7.88
CA ALA A 252 10.08 22.84 9.18
C ALA A 252 9.53 21.53 9.72
N LEU A 253 10.42 20.56 9.87
CA LEU A 253 10.09 19.33 10.59
C LEU A 253 10.09 19.61 12.11
N PRO A 254 9.25 18.89 12.89
CA PRO A 254 9.30 18.96 14.33
C PRO A 254 10.66 18.46 14.85
N ALA A 255 11.10 18.97 15.98
CA ALA A 255 12.20 18.33 16.69
C ALA A 255 11.84 16.86 16.97
N ARG A 256 12.80 15.96 16.77
CA ARG A 256 12.55 14.49 16.81
C ARG A 256 11.83 14.03 18.08
N ASP A 257 12.13 14.65 19.21
CA ASP A 257 11.50 14.33 20.51
C ASP A 257 10.07 14.88 20.64
N SER A 258 9.70 15.88 19.84
CA SER A 258 8.35 16.43 19.83
C SER A 258 7.41 15.68 18.88
N ALA A 259 7.95 14.86 17.96
CA ALA A 259 7.16 14.04 17.05
C ALA A 259 6.50 12.84 17.76
N MET A 260 7.08 12.35 18.87
CA MET A 260 6.48 11.37 19.76
C MET A 260 5.51 12.02 20.75
N THR A 261 4.55 12.77 20.20
CA THR A 261 3.52 13.41 21.02
C THR A 261 2.61 12.37 21.69
N PRO A 262 1.92 12.73 22.79
CA PRO A 262 0.90 11.87 23.40
C PRO A 262 -0.15 11.36 22.37
N ALA A 263 -0.44 12.13 21.34
CA ALA A 263 -1.33 11.72 20.26
C ALA A 263 -0.80 10.53 19.45
N ILE A 264 0.51 10.48 19.17
CA ILE A 264 1.15 9.35 18.48
C ILE A 264 1.18 8.13 19.39
N ALA A 265 1.58 8.30 20.65
CA ALA A 265 1.56 7.24 21.63
C ALA A 265 0.14 6.65 21.81
N ALA A 266 -0.89 7.50 21.83
CA ALA A 266 -2.29 7.09 21.86
C ALA A 266 -2.73 6.37 20.58
N PHE A 267 -2.23 6.81 19.41
CA PHE A 267 -2.52 6.13 18.15
C PHE A 267 -1.86 4.75 18.07
N LEU A 268 -0.67 4.58 18.58
CA LEU A 268 0.05 3.31 18.63
C LEU A 268 -0.40 2.40 19.78
N ALA A 269 -1.08 2.96 20.78
CA ALA A 269 -1.59 2.16 21.90
C ALA A 269 -2.56 1.07 21.41
N PRO A 270 -2.55 -0.13 22.04
CA PRO A 270 -3.55 -1.14 21.74
C PRO A 270 -4.94 -0.56 21.95
N VAL A 271 -5.72 -0.49 20.89
CA VAL A 271 -7.10 0.02 20.95
C VAL A 271 -8.01 -1.18 21.06
N ARG A 272 -8.88 -1.17 22.08
CA ARG A 272 -10.00 -2.09 22.13
C ARG A 272 -10.89 -1.80 20.92
N PRO A 273 -11.21 -2.80 20.07
CA PRO A 273 -12.12 -2.57 18.96
C PRO A 273 -13.49 -2.14 19.47
N ASP A 274 -14.10 -1.20 18.78
CA ASP A 274 -15.53 -0.95 18.97
C ASP A 274 -16.28 -2.22 18.57
N THR A 275 -17.06 -2.75 19.49
CA THR A 275 -17.65 -4.08 19.38
C THR A 275 -19.16 -3.97 19.34
N THR A 276 -19.75 -4.27 18.20
CA THR A 276 -21.20 -4.33 18.03
C THR A 276 -21.66 -5.79 18.08
N ARG A 277 -22.53 -6.11 19.03
CA ARG A 277 -23.09 -7.44 19.16
C ARG A 277 -24.25 -7.63 18.16
N VAL A 278 -24.11 -8.62 17.30
CA VAL A 278 -25.19 -9.07 16.38
C VAL A 278 -26.04 -10.14 17.06
N SER A 279 -25.40 -11.10 17.73
CA SER A 279 -26.02 -12.16 18.53
C SER A 279 -25.07 -12.58 19.65
N ASP A 280 -25.40 -13.63 20.41
CA ASP A 280 -24.50 -14.19 21.42
C ASP A 280 -23.21 -14.76 20.83
N HIS A 281 -23.23 -15.12 19.56
CA HIS A 281 -22.16 -15.79 18.85
C HIS A 281 -21.56 -14.98 17.68
N VAL A 282 -22.08 -13.78 17.39
CA VAL A 282 -21.63 -12.97 16.25
C VAL A 282 -21.40 -11.53 16.68
N PHE A 283 -20.21 -11.01 16.39
CA PHE A 283 -19.80 -9.65 16.72
C PHE A 283 -19.12 -8.98 15.52
N VAL A 284 -19.43 -7.70 15.30
CA VAL A 284 -18.67 -6.83 14.40
C VAL A 284 -17.63 -6.10 15.23
N LEU A 285 -16.37 -6.21 14.84
CA LEU A 285 -15.23 -5.53 15.46
C LEU A 285 -14.75 -4.41 14.56
N ARG A 286 -14.73 -3.17 15.07
CA ARG A 286 -14.24 -2.01 14.33
C ARG A 286 -13.03 -1.40 15.02
N ASN A 287 -12.03 -1.08 14.23
CA ASN A 287 -10.85 -0.38 14.69
C ASN A 287 -10.33 0.54 13.59
N ARG A 288 -10.20 1.82 13.89
CA ARG A 288 -9.62 2.82 12.99
C ARG A 288 -10.30 2.90 11.61
N GLY A 289 -11.62 2.77 11.59
CA GLY A 289 -12.40 2.86 10.35
C GLY A 289 -12.64 1.54 9.64
N TYR A 290 -11.87 0.49 9.98
CA TYR A 290 -11.98 -0.82 9.33
C TYR A 290 -12.79 -1.81 10.18
N GLY A 291 -13.69 -2.55 9.53
CA GLY A 291 -14.53 -3.57 10.14
C GLY A 291 -14.07 -4.98 9.82
N GLU A 292 -14.30 -5.88 10.74
CA GLU A 292 -14.24 -7.32 10.54
C GLU A 292 -15.35 -7.99 11.37
N VAL A 293 -15.65 -9.23 11.10
CA VAL A 293 -16.66 -9.99 11.85
C VAL A 293 -16.04 -11.23 12.47
N VAL A 294 -16.45 -11.51 13.69
CA VAL A 294 -16.11 -12.76 14.37
C VAL A 294 -17.40 -13.51 14.73
N ALA A 295 -17.43 -14.80 14.42
CA ALA A 295 -18.56 -15.68 14.73
C ALA A 295 -18.06 -16.99 15.34
N LEU A 296 -18.72 -17.45 16.41
CA LEU A 296 -18.50 -18.78 16.98
C LEU A 296 -19.64 -19.70 16.56
N GLU A 297 -19.35 -20.66 15.68
CA GLU A 297 -20.32 -21.66 15.23
C GLU A 297 -19.72 -23.05 15.38
N ARG A 298 -20.44 -23.96 16.09
CA ARG A 298 -20.03 -25.35 16.30
C ARG A 298 -18.55 -25.50 16.76
N ASP A 299 -18.16 -24.78 17.79
CA ASP A 299 -16.81 -24.81 18.38
C ASP A 299 -15.68 -24.29 17.47
N THR A 300 -16.00 -23.60 16.39
CA THR A 300 -15.03 -22.97 15.48
C THR A 300 -15.27 -21.47 15.43
N VAL A 301 -14.22 -20.70 15.61
CA VAL A 301 -14.25 -19.25 15.38
C VAL A 301 -14.02 -18.97 13.91
N PHE A 302 -14.95 -18.26 13.31
CA PHE A 302 -14.84 -17.70 11.97
C PHE A 302 -14.51 -16.23 12.07
N VAL A 303 -13.48 -15.81 11.35
CA VAL A 303 -13.08 -14.41 11.20
C VAL A 303 -13.29 -14.03 9.75
N PHE A 304 -14.05 -12.99 9.50
CA PHE A 304 -14.29 -12.50 8.15
C PHE A 304 -13.42 -11.27 7.95
N ASP A 305 -12.49 -11.41 7.03
CA ASP A 305 -11.41 -10.51 6.70
C ASP A 305 -10.26 -10.44 7.72
N ALA A 306 -9.12 -9.97 7.24
CA ALA A 306 -7.87 -9.97 8.00
C ALA A 306 -7.22 -8.59 7.91
N THR A 307 -7.84 -7.62 8.60
CA THR A 307 -7.52 -6.21 8.45
C THR A 307 -6.15 -5.82 9.05
N GLN A 308 -5.48 -4.87 8.43
CA GLN A 308 -4.39 -4.03 8.98
C GLN A 308 -3.13 -4.76 9.53
N GLY A 309 -2.90 -6.05 9.22
CA GLY A 309 -1.64 -6.71 9.50
C GLY A 309 -1.47 -7.30 10.92
N ASP A 310 -0.23 -7.60 11.25
CA ASP A 310 0.16 -8.45 12.41
C ASP A 310 -0.32 -7.90 13.76
N GLU A 311 -0.19 -6.61 13.99
CA GLU A 311 -0.56 -6.00 15.27
C GLU A 311 -2.07 -5.99 15.47
N ARG A 312 -2.84 -5.70 14.44
CA ARG A 312 -4.29 -5.77 14.49
C ARG A 312 -4.75 -7.20 14.79
N VAL A 313 -4.25 -8.20 14.08
CA VAL A 313 -4.56 -9.61 14.31
C VAL A 313 -4.18 -10.06 15.72
N ARG A 314 -3.10 -9.52 16.30
CA ARG A 314 -2.73 -9.78 17.68
C ARG A 314 -3.81 -9.27 18.65
N GLN A 315 -4.27 -8.05 18.45
CA GLN A 315 -5.32 -7.43 19.29
C GLN A 315 -6.65 -8.18 19.15
N ASP A 316 -7.05 -8.48 17.92
CA ASP A 316 -8.29 -9.21 17.64
C ASP A 316 -8.25 -10.62 18.23
N SER A 317 -7.13 -11.32 18.12
CA SER A 317 -6.97 -12.65 18.76
C SER A 317 -7.16 -12.60 20.27
N MET A 318 -6.65 -11.57 20.94
CA MET A 318 -6.86 -11.37 22.38
C MET A 318 -8.32 -11.06 22.70
N TRP A 319 -8.96 -10.25 21.86
CA TRP A 319 -10.35 -9.87 22.04
C TRP A 319 -11.32 -11.04 21.78
N ILE A 320 -11.05 -11.82 20.72
CA ILE A 320 -11.78 -13.06 20.40
C ILE A 320 -11.70 -14.04 21.58
N ALA A 321 -10.55 -14.21 22.20
CA ALA A 321 -10.41 -15.07 23.39
C ALA A 321 -11.21 -14.57 24.60
N THR A 322 -11.53 -13.27 24.65
CA THR A 322 -12.41 -12.69 25.68
C THR A 322 -13.89 -12.92 25.33
N LEU A 323 -14.26 -12.79 24.06
CA LEU A 323 -15.62 -13.01 23.58
C LEU A 323 -15.99 -14.50 23.62
N PHE A 324 -15.06 -15.36 23.24
CA PHE A 324 -15.24 -16.81 23.15
C PHE A 324 -14.17 -17.53 23.98
N PRO A 325 -14.39 -17.66 25.30
CA PRO A 325 -13.44 -18.34 26.18
C PRO A 325 -13.26 -19.81 25.79
N GLY A 326 -12.02 -20.26 25.75
CA GLY A 326 -11.66 -21.62 25.36
C GLY A 326 -10.61 -21.68 24.25
N HIS A 327 -10.39 -22.89 23.73
CA HIS A 327 -9.51 -23.09 22.60
C HIS A 327 -10.34 -23.55 21.41
N HIS A 328 -10.51 -22.66 20.45
CA HIS A 328 -11.30 -22.90 19.26
C HIS A 328 -10.41 -22.91 18.01
N PRO A 329 -10.58 -23.84 17.08
CA PRO A 329 -10.02 -23.72 15.74
C PRO A 329 -10.47 -22.41 15.08
N VAL A 330 -9.58 -21.80 14.28
CA VAL A 330 -9.91 -20.56 13.57
C VAL A 330 -10.00 -20.83 12.07
N VAL A 331 -11.04 -20.31 11.45
CA VAL A 331 -11.22 -20.23 10.01
C VAL A 331 -11.27 -18.76 9.62
N LEU A 332 -10.31 -18.33 8.81
CA LEU A 332 -10.29 -17.00 8.23
C LEU A 332 -10.96 -17.03 6.87
N VAL A 333 -11.98 -16.22 6.68
CA VAL A 333 -12.66 -16.02 5.39
C VAL A 333 -12.19 -14.70 4.81
N VAL A 334 -11.45 -14.77 3.71
CA VAL A 334 -10.98 -13.60 2.96
C VAL A 334 -11.99 -13.29 1.88
N THR A 335 -12.64 -12.14 1.97
CA THR A 335 -13.77 -11.79 1.11
C THR A 335 -13.37 -10.92 -0.08
N ASP A 336 -12.22 -10.24 0.01
CA ASP A 336 -11.62 -9.45 -1.06
C ASP A 336 -10.08 -9.49 -0.98
N LEU A 337 -9.38 -8.91 -1.96
CA LEU A 337 -7.92 -8.85 -2.01
C LEU A 337 -7.34 -7.49 -1.66
N ALA A 338 -8.15 -6.48 -1.50
CA ALA A 338 -7.68 -5.18 -1.02
C ALA A 338 -6.99 -5.33 0.35
N TRP A 339 -6.04 -4.44 0.62
CA TRP A 339 -5.23 -4.49 1.84
C TRP A 339 -6.05 -4.64 3.14
N PRO A 340 -7.20 -3.97 3.32
CA PRO A 340 -7.99 -4.12 4.54
C PRO A 340 -8.47 -5.55 4.77
N HIS A 341 -8.52 -6.38 3.74
CA HIS A 341 -9.02 -7.75 3.81
C HIS A 341 -7.92 -8.81 3.90
N VAL A 342 -6.69 -8.50 3.47
CA VAL A 342 -5.62 -9.51 3.32
C VAL A 342 -4.36 -9.26 4.14
N ALA A 343 -4.13 -8.05 4.65
CA ALA A 343 -2.87 -7.71 5.32
C ALA A 343 -2.58 -8.58 6.56
N GLY A 344 -3.60 -9.06 7.24
CA GLY A 344 -3.47 -9.93 8.41
C GLY A 344 -3.44 -11.44 8.11
N VAL A 345 -3.58 -11.86 6.84
CA VAL A 345 -3.63 -13.28 6.45
C VAL A 345 -2.43 -14.05 7.00
N ARG A 346 -1.23 -13.51 6.87
CA ARG A 346 0.01 -14.15 7.37
C ARG A 346 -0.03 -14.36 8.88
N ALA A 347 -0.55 -13.39 9.62
CA ALA A 347 -0.66 -13.48 11.07
C ALA A 347 -1.68 -14.52 11.53
N TRP A 348 -2.78 -14.68 10.81
CA TRP A 348 -3.75 -15.73 11.08
C TRP A 348 -3.22 -17.12 10.73
N VAL A 349 -2.52 -17.27 9.58
CA VAL A 349 -1.84 -18.51 9.20
C VAL A 349 -0.80 -18.92 10.24
N ALA A 350 -0.03 -17.95 10.76
CA ALA A 350 0.94 -18.20 11.84
C ALA A 350 0.29 -18.70 13.15
N ARG A 351 -0.99 -18.42 13.35
CA ARG A 351 -1.80 -18.90 14.48
C ARG A 351 -2.55 -20.21 14.19
N GLY A 352 -2.33 -20.77 13.00
CA GLY A 352 -2.89 -22.06 12.61
C GLY A 352 -4.28 -22.00 11.94
N ALA A 353 -4.74 -20.81 11.55
CA ALA A 353 -6.01 -20.65 10.86
C ALA A 353 -6.02 -21.39 9.52
N THR A 354 -7.21 -21.92 9.17
CA THR A 354 -7.51 -22.35 7.81
C THR A 354 -8.10 -21.19 7.05
N VAL A 355 -7.52 -20.86 5.89
CA VAL A 355 -7.97 -19.76 5.04
C VAL A 355 -9.05 -20.27 4.09
N VAL A 356 -10.17 -19.55 4.01
CA VAL A 356 -11.24 -19.72 3.04
C VAL A 356 -11.23 -18.50 2.12
N GLY A 357 -11.31 -18.70 0.82
CA GLY A 357 -11.34 -17.62 -0.14
C GLY A 357 -11.84 -18.09 -1.49
N HIS A 358 -12.11 -17.17 -2.40
CA HIS A 358 -12.49 -17.50 -3.75
C HIS A 358 -11.46 -18.43 -4.40
N ARG A 359 -11.92 -19.41 -5.19
CA ARG A 359 -11.02 -20.41 -5.81
C ARG A 359 -9.87 -19.78 -6.62
N ALA A 360 -10.13 -18.66 -7.30
CA ALA A 360 -9.13 -17.94 -8.08
C ALA A 360 -8.08 -17.24 -7.19
N ALA A 361 -8.42 -16.84 -5.95
CA ALA A 361 -7.51 -16.15 -5.04
C ALA A 361 -6.40 -17.04 -4.48
N ARG A 362 -6.46 -18.37 -4.66
CA ARG A 362 -5.52 -19.32 -4.05
C ARG A 362 -4.07 -18.96 -4.35
N SER A 363 -3.73 -18.75 -5.63
CA SER A 363 -2.35 -18.45 -6.04
C SER A 363 -1.83 -17.13 -5.48
N PHE A 364 -2.70 -16.13 -5.39
CA PHE A 364 -2.37 -14.85 -4.77
C PHE A 364 -2.10 -15.02 -3.27
N LEU A 365 -2.98 -15.69 -2.54
CA LEU A 365 -2.82 -15.91 -1.10
C LEU A 365 -1.61 -16.82 -0.78
N GLU A 366 -1.35 -17.84 -1.62
CA GLU A 366 -0.11 -18.64 -1.53
C GLU A 366 1.13 -17.78 -1.72
N ARG A 367 1.11 -16.84 -2.67
CA ARG A 367 2.21 -15.89 -2.89
C ARG A 367 2.40 -14.99 -1.65
N VAL A 368 1.34 -14.40 -1.08
CA VAL A 368 1.40 -13.58 0.15
C VAL A 368 2.02 -14.38 1.31
N VAL A 369 1.55 -15.60 1.54
CA VAL A 369 2.01 -16.45 2.65
C VAL A 369 3.47 -16.90 2.46
N ASN A 370 3.87 -17.21 1.22
CA ASN A 370 5.20 -17.73 0.91
C ASN A 370 6.30 -16.67 0.79
N ARG A 371 5.94 -15.39 0.64
CA ARG A 371 6.94 -14.29 0.62
C ARG A 371 7.78 -14.29 1.89
N ARG A 372 9.06 -13.94 1.74
CA ARG A 372 10.01 -13.84 2.84
C ARG A 372 9.96 -12.42 3.44
N TRP A 373 9.98 -12.38 4.77
CA TRP A 373 9.94 -11.14 5.55
C TRP A 373 11.20 -11.03 6.41
N THR A 374 12.38 -11.06 5.78
CA THR A 374 13.65 -11.10 6.52
C THR A 374 14.08 -9.72 7.02
N LEU A 375 13.64 -8.64 6.39
CA LEU A 375 13.94 -7.27 6.83
C LEU A 375 13.15 -6.89 8.09
N ALA A 376 11.88 -7.25 8.13
CA ALA A 376 10.99 -7.02 9.26
C ALA A 376 10.21 -8.32 9.54
N PRO A 377 10.82 -9.32 10.24
CA PRO A 377 10.20 -10.63 10.42
C PRO A 377 8.87 -10.54 11.18
N ASP A 378 7.78 -10.90 10.50
CA ASP A 378 6.45 -11.06 11.09
C ASP A 378 6.33 -12.38 11.89
N LEU A 379 5.14 -12.63 12.44
CA LEU A 379 4.90 -13.85 13.21
C LEU A 379 5.04 -15.10 12.33
N LEU A 380 4.58 -15.06 11.08
CA LEU A 380 4.68 -16.19 10.17
C LEU A 380 6.13 -16.50 9.78
N GLU A 381 6.95 -15.47 9.50
CA GLU A 381 8.36 -15.70 9.20
C GLU A 381 9.07 -16.41 10.36
N ARG A 382 8.79 -16.01 11.60
CA ARG A 382 9.35 -16.64 12.82
C ARG A 382 8.83 -18.06 13.08
N ARG A 383 7.62 -18.40 12.61
CA ARG A 383 6.95 -19.68 12.84
C ARG A 383 6.81 -20.55 11.61
N ARG A 384 7.40 -20.18 10.50
CA ARG A 384 7.20 -20.77 9.16
C ARG A 384 7.22 -22.31 9.14
N ALA A 385 8.16 -22.93 9.84
CA ALA A 385 8.28 -24.38 9.90
C ALA A 385 7.06 -25.10 10.54
N HIS A 386 6.26 -24.37 11.32
CA HIS A 386 5.13 -24.93 12.08
C HIS A 386 3.77 -24.36 11.66
N SER A 387 3.74 -23.55 10.60
CA SER A 387 2.54 -22.83 10.14
C SER A 387 2.23 -23.13 8.67
N PRO A 388 1.74 -24.35 8.35
CA PRO A 388 1.40 -24.70 6.99
C PRO A 388 0.21 -23.89 6.50
N PHE A 389 0.25 -23.42 5.26
CA PHE A 389 -0.89 -22.80 4.60
C PHE A 389 -1.95 -23.85 4.29
N ARG A 390 -3.14 -23.68 4.86
CA ARG A 390 -4.32 -24.53 4.60
C ARG A 390 -5.37 -23.65 3.93
N PHE A 391 -5.83 -24.07 2.75
CA PHE A 391 -6.78 -23.31 1.95
C PHE A 391 -8.00 -24.15 1.56
N ARG A 392 -9.20 -23.55 1.72
CA ARG A 392 -10.46 -24.09 1.23
C ARG A 392 -11.05 -23.11 0.21
N ALA A 393 -11.32 -23.62 -0.97
CA ALA A 393 -11.81 -22.83 -2.09
C ALA A 393 -13.34 -22.64 -2.01
N VAL A 394 -13.79 -21.40 -2.24
CA VAL A 394 -15.18 -21.08 -2.55
C VAL A 394 -15.34 -21.16 -4.07
N GLY A 395 -16.28 -21.99 -4.52
CA GLY A 395 -16.78 -22.03 -5.90
C GLY A 395 -18.05 -21.18 -6.02
N ASP A 396 -19.14 -21.78 -6.44
CA ASP A 396 -20.44 -21.11 -6.52
C ASP A 396 -21.00 -20.77 -5.12
N SER A 397 -20.67 -21.58 -4.13
CA SER A 397 -20.85 -21.32 -2.70
C SER A 397 -20.06 -22.34 -1.88
N LEU A 398 -19.84 -22.04 -0.60
CA LEU A 398 -19.24 -22.96 0.36
C LEU A 398 -20.02 -22.91 1.67
N SER A 399 -20.58 -24.06 2.07
CA SER A 399 -21.18 -24.22 3.40
C SER A 399 -20.11 -24.60 4.43
N LEU A 400 -20.09 -23.88 5.53
CA LEU A 400 -19.23 -24.06 6.69
C LEU A 400 -20.07 -24.33 7.94
N ALA A 401 -19.45 -24.85 9.01
CA ALA A 401 -20.14 -25.14 10.28
C ALA A 401 -21.45 -25.94 10.07
N GLY A 402 -21.41 -26.95 9.18
CA GLY A 402 -22.61 -27.78 8.90
C GLY A 402 -23.76 -27.03 8.23
N GLY A 403 -23.51 -25.89 7.59
CA GLY A 403 -24.49 -25.07 6.89
C GLY A 403 -24.91 -23.81 7.64
N ASP A 404 -24.40 -23.59 8.86
CA ASP A 404 -24.72 -22.38 9.63
C ASP A 404 -24.08 -21.13 9.02
N ILE A 405 -22.96 -21.28 8.28
CA ILE A 405 -22.33 -20.20 7.51
C ILE A 405 -22.31 -20.60 6.03
N VAL A 406 -22.65 -19.65 5.16
CA VAL A 406 -22.56 -19.78 3.70
C VAL A 406 -21.71 -18.65 3.15
N VAL A 407 -20.61 -18.99 2.48
CA VAL A 407 -19.74 -18.03 1.78
C VAL A 407 -19.99 -18.18 0.28
N PHE A 408 -20.12 -17.08 -0.43
CA PHE A 408 -20.51 -17.08 -1.84
C PHE A 408 -19.97 -15.88 -2.61
N PRO A 409 -19.75 -16.02 -3.95
CA PRO A 409 -19.29 -14.93 -4.78
C PRO A 409 -20.37 -13.87 -5.03
N ILE A 410 -19.90 -12.63 -5.19
CA ILE A 410 -20.67 -11.51 -5.70
C ILE A 410 -20.22 -11.29 -7.15
N ASP A 411 -21.12 -11.54 -8.12
CA ASP A 411 -20.82 -11.35 -9.53
C ASP A 411 -21.11 -9.90 -9.96
N GLY A 412 -20.37 -9.40 -10.95
CA GLY A 412 -20.60 -8.08 -11.52
C GLY A 412 -19.79 -6.95 -10.89
N VAL A 413 -19.20 -7.18 -9.72
CA VAL A 413 -18.27 -6.23 -9.09
C VAL A 413 -16.92 -6.23 -9.80
N ALA A 414 -16.14 -5.15 -9.66
CA ALA A 414 -14.83 -5.04 -10.27
C ALA A 414 -13.80 -6.03 -9.71
N SER A 415 -13.99 -6.51 -8.47
CA SER A 415 -13.07 -7.45 -7.83
C SER A 415 -13.16 -8.85 -8.45
N GLU A 416 -12.01 -9.41 -8.85
CA GLU A 416 -11.91 -10.75 -9.45
C GLU A 416 -12.29 -11.89 -8.47
N VAL A 417 -12.43 -11.60 -7.19
CA VAL A 417 -12.58 -12.61 -6.12
C VAL A 417 -13.56 -12.21 -5.03
N ALA A 418 -14.46 -11.29 -5.31
CA ALA A 418 -15.45 -10.79 -4.38
C ALA A 418 -16.30 -11.89 -3.75
N LEU A 419 -16.38 -11.91 -2.41
CA LEU A 419 -17.21 -12.83 -1.64
C LEU A 419 -18.05 -12.06 -0.62
N ALA A 420 -19.18 -12.66 -0.26
CA ALA A 420 -19.93 -12.31 0.94
C ALA A 420 -20.12 -13.55 1.81
N ALA A 421 -20.49 -13.33 3.08
CA ALA A 421 -20.74 -14.43 4.02
C ALA A 421 -22.06 -14.23 4.76
N PHE A 422 -22.88 -15.26 4.81
CA PHE A 422 -24.16 -15.25 5.50
C PHE A 422 -24.13 -16.20 6.70
N VAL A 423 -24.41 -15.68 7.89
CA VAL A 423 -24.53 -16.44 9.14
C VAL A 423 -26.01 -16.71 9.38
N ARG A 424 -26.45 -17.95 9.13
CA ARG A 424 -27.87 -18.34 9.13
C ARG A 424 -28.58 -18.18 10.48
N PRO A 425 -27.99 -18.60 11.62
CA PRO A 425 -28.68 -18.50 12.91
C PRO A 425 -29.08 -17.07 13.28
N SER A 426 -28.18 -16.10 12.99
CA SER A 426 -28.43 -14.68 13.24
C SER A 426 -29.08 -13.95 12.07
N LYS A 427 -29.25 -14.59 10.91
CA LYS A 427 -29.69 -13.98 9.63
C LYS A 427 -28.85 -12.75 9.26
N PHE A 428 -27.55 -12.80 9.56
CA PHE A 428 -26.61 -11.72 9.38
C PHE A 428 -25.79 -11.92 8.11
N LEU A 429 -25.65 -10.86 7.32
CA LEU A 429 -24.80 -10.81 6.13
C LEU A 429 -23.57 -9.92 6.40
N TRP A 430 -22.39 -10.46 6.15
CA TRP A 430 -21.17 -9.69 5.95
C TRP A 430 -21.00 -9.44 4.46
N ALA A 431 -21.07 -8.15 4.07
CA ALA A 431 -21.03 -7.73 2.67
C ALA A 431 -19.66 -7.23 2.22
N SER A 432 -18.59 -7.52 3.00
CA SER A 432 -17.21 -7.11 2.66
C SER A 432 -17.12 -5.59 2.47
N ASP A 433 -16.45 -5.15 1.41
CA ASP A 433 -16.36 -3.75 1.00
C ASP A 433 -17.41 -3.37 -0.07
N PHE A 434 -18.36 -4.24 -0.35
CA PHE A 434 -19.31 -4.07 -1.46
C PHE A 434 -20.62 -3.36 -1.09
N VAL A 435 -20.71 -2.82 0.13
CA VAL A 435 -21.73 -1.86 0.57
C VAL A 435 -21.01 -0.73 1.31
N GLN A 436 -20.78 0.38 0.63
CA GLN A 436 -19.95 1.48 1.14
C GLN A 436 -20.73 2.49 1.99
N ASP A 437 -22.01 2.70 1.66
CA ASP A 437 -22.91 3.66 2.32
C ASP A 437 -24.35 3.14 2.31
N LEU A 438 -25.16 3.61 3.23
CA LEU A 438 -26.58 3.30 3.29
C LEU A 438 -27.48 4.55 3.17
N ASP A 439 -26.89 5.72 3.04
CA ASP A 439 -27.63 7.00 2.91
C ASP A 439 -27.68 7.46 1.45
N ALA A 440 -26.84 6.88 0.57
CA ALA A 440 -26.85 7.09 -0.86
C ALA A 440 -26.60 5.79 -1.63
N PRO A 441 -27.10 5.65 -2.86
CA PRO A 441 -26.73 4.54 -3.73
C PRO A 441 -25.20 4.56 -3.97
N THR A 442 -24.57 3.43 -3.68
CA THR A 442 -23.13 3.23 -3.90
C THR A 442 -22.90 2.09 -4.86
N GLN A 443 -21.66 1.96 -5.34
CA GLN A 443 -21.27 0.87 -6.20
C GLN A 443 -21.60 -0.49 -5.53
N TYR A 444 -21.94 -1.47 -6.34
CA TYR A 444 -22.10 -2.89 -5.98
C TYR A 444 -23.29 -3.26 -5.08
N VAL A 445 -24.11 -2.32 -4.68
CA VAL A 445 -25.31 -2.61 -3.86
C VAL A 445 -26.28 -3.57 -4.59
N ASP A 446 -26.45 -3.36 -5.90
CA ASP A 446 -27.30 -4.19 -6.77
C ASP A 446 -26.76 -5.60 -6.91
N GLU A 447 -25.44 -5.75 -7.10
CA GLU A 447 -24.74 -7.01 -7.24
C GLU A 447 -24.82 -7.83 -5.95
N VAL A 448 -24.63 -7.19 -4.79
CA VAL A 448 -24.82 -7.83 -3.48
C VAL A 448 -26.25 -8.31 -3.31
N ALA A 449 -27.23 -7.46 -3.62
CA ALA A 449 -28.64 -7.81 -3.54
C ALA A 449 -29.01 -8.94 -4.52
N ALA A 450 -28.45 -8.93 -5.73
CA ALA A 450 -28.64 -9.99 -6.73
C ALA A 450 -28.05 -11.32 -6.28
N ALA A 451 -26.83 -11.31 -5.70
CA ALA A 451 -26.20 -12.52 -5.16
C ALA A 451 -27.02 -13.14 -4.02
N VAL A 452 -27.57 -12.32 -3.12
CA VAL A 452 -28.46 -12.75 -2.04
C VAL A 452 -29.75 -13.40 -2.61
N ARG A 453 -30.36 -12.77 -3.61
CA ARG A 453 -31.56 -13.32 -4.28
C ARG A 453 -31.28 -14.65 -4.99
N ARG A 454 -30.17 -14.73 -5.74
CA ARG A 454 -29.73 -15.93 -6.47
C ARG A 454 -29.62 -17.16 -5.56
N LEU A 455 -29.12 -16.95 -4.34
CA LEU A 455 -28.94 -18.03 -3.37
C LEU A 455 -30.18 -18.33 -2.53
N GLY A 456 -31.27 -17.58 -2.68
CA GLY A 456 -32.48 -17.74 -1.90
C GLY A 456 -32.27 -17.58 -0.40
N ILE A 457 -31.28 -16.80 0.03
CA ILE A 457 -31.06 -16.49 1.43
C ILE A 457 -31.80 -15.21 1.81
N ALA A 458 -32.13 -15.07 3.10
CA ALA A 458 -32.96 -13.98 3.62
C ALA A 458 -32.29 -13.30 4.82
N PRO A 459 -31.30 -12.44 4.59
CA PRO A 459 -30.70 -11.63 5.66
C PRO A 459 -31.78 -10.73 6.30
N THR A 460 -31.59 -10.44 7.58
CA THR A 460 -32.34 -9.38 8.27
C THR A 460 -31.40 -8.27 8.71
N LEU A 461 -30.12 -8.60 8.91
CA LEU A 461 -29.06 -7.72 9.33
C LEU A 461 -27.90 -7.77 8.34
N VAL A 462 -27.22 -6.65 8.19
CA VAL A 462 -26.03 -6.50 7.35
C VAL A 462 -24.99 -5.62 8.04
N ALA A 463 -23.73 -5.92 7.82
CA ALA A 463 -22.62 -5.00 8.02
C ALA A 463 -21.62 -5.15 6.87
N ALA A 464 -20.83 -4.11 6.67
CA ALA A 464 -19.76 -4.08 5.69
C ALA A 464 -18.55 -3.34 6.29
N GLU A 465 -17.44 -3.28 5.59
CA GLU A 465 -16.24 -2.66 6.13
C GLU A 465 -16.51 -1.21 6.57
N HIS A 466 -17.21 -0.43 5.75
CA HIS A 466 -17.55 0.97 6.03
C HIS A 466 -18.92 1.17 6.63
N VAL A 467 -19.78 0.13 6.63
CA VAL A 467 -21.16 0.19 7.14
C VAL A 467 -21.26 -0.55 8.46
N GLN A 468 -21.72 0.16 9.49
CA GLN A 468 -22.07 -0.44 10.78
C GLN A 468 -23.26 -1.39 10.64
N LEU A 469 -23.54 -2.18 11.71
CA LEU A 469 -24.71 -3.05 11.75
C LEU A 469 -25.99 -2.31 11.42
N ALA A 470 -26.69 -2.77 10.39
CA ALA A 470 -27.90 -2.16 9.88
C ALA A 470 -28.94 -3.21 9.48
N GLN A 471 -30.18 -2.76 9.22
CA GLN A 471 -31.23 -3.62 8.68
C GLN A 471 -30.96 -3.86 7.19
N TRP A 472 -31.11 -5.12 6.74
CA TRP A 472 -30.95 -5.49 5.35
C TRP A 472 -31.91 -4.74 4.41
N SER A 473 -33.10 -4.36 4.92
CA SER A 473 -34.07 -3.58 4.16
C SER A 473 -33.55 -2.22 3.68
N ARG A 474 -32.51 -1.66 4.33
CA ARG A 474 -31.86 -0.42 3.83
C ARG A 474 -31.09 -0.69 2.54
N VAL A 475 -30.37 -1.82 2.47
CA VAL A 475 -29.64 -2.23 1.26
C VAL A 475 -30.63 -2.48 0.10
N THR A 476 -31.70 -3.22 0.36
CA THR A 476 -32.70 -3.51 -0.69
C THR A 476 -33.50 -2.28 -1.13
N ALA A 477 -33.58 -1.24 -0.30
CA ALA A 477 -34.20 0.02 -0.68
C ALA A 477 -33.32 0.88 -1.61
N LEU A 478 -32.00 0.66 -1.57
CA LEU A 478 -31.04 1.34 -2.44
C LEU A 478 -30.81 0.59 -3.76
N ALA A 479 -30.97 -0.74 -3.73
CA ALA A 479 -30.80 -1.56 -4.91
C ALA A 479 -31.93 -1.25 -5.92
N GLU A 480 -31.56 -1.08 -7.20
CA GLU A 480 -32.54 -0.93 -8.25
C GLU A 480 -33.43 -2.19 -8.36
N PRO A 481 -34.74 -2.06 -8.58
CA PRO A 481 -35.57 -3.20 -8.87
C PRO A 481 -35.00 -3.91 -10.11
N ALA A 482 -34.74 -5.23 -9.98
CA ALA A 482 -34.30 -6.03 -11.12
C ALA A 482 -35.25 -5.75 -12.29
N ALA A 483 -34.71 -5.31 -13.44
CA ALA A 483 -35.52 -5.21 -14.64
C ALA A 483 -36.17 -6.59 -14.90
N ASP A 484 -37.50 -6.65 -14.96
CA ASP A 484 -38.17 -7.87 -15.32
C ASP A 484 -37.62 -8.39 -16.65
N PRO A 485 -37.27 -9.67 -16.76
CA PRO A 485 -36.63 -10.24 -17.93
C PRO A 485 -37.49 -10.19 -19.20
#